data_11a834cea9c1f0d60c76ffbde626ee0e
#
_entry.id   11a834cea9c1f0d60c76ffbde626ee0e
#
_cell.length_a   1.000
_cell.length_b   1.000
_cell.length_c   1.000
_cell.angle_alpha   90.00
_cell.angle_beta   90.00
_cell.angle_gamma   90.00
#
_symmetry.space_group_name_H-M   'P 1'
#
loop_
_entity.id
_entity.type
_entity.pdbx_description
1 polymer ?
#
loop_
_entity_poly.entity_id
_entity_poly.type
_entity_poly.pdbx_seq_one_letter_code
_entity_poly.pdbx_strand_id
1 'polypeptide(L)'
;MLNLEEKLRFPVFKLLQQAADSLGLETYVVGGYVRDAIMNRPCKDIDVVTIGSGIKLANKLHEMLGSKTSKVSVFRNFGTAMLNYKDGQEVWQIEFVGARKESYNRDSRKPIVEDGTLEDDQNRRDFTINAMAICLNEKNYGKLLDPF
;
A
#
# COMPACT_ATOMS: atom_id res chain seq x y z
N MET A 1 4.99 -20.19 6.17
CA MET A 1 4.66 -18.95 5.46
C MET A 1 5.88 -18.42 4.75
N LEU A 2 5.77 -18.08 3.49
CA LEU A 2 6.88 -17.55 2.70
C LEU A 2 7.25 -16.14 3.17
N ASN A 3 8.55 -15.89 3.29
CA ASN A 3 9.07 -14.56 3.63
C ASN A 3 9.82 -13.99 2.44
N LEU A 4 9.42 -12.80 2.00
CA LEU A 4 9.98 -12.11 0.85
C LEU A 4 10.73 -10.85 1.24
N GLU A 5 11.34 -10.82 2.42
CA GLU A 5 12.07 -9.65 2.90
C GLU A 5 13.15 -9.17 1.92
N GLU A 6 13.80 -10.08 1.21
CA GLU A 6 14.78 -9.73 0.18
C GLU A 6 14.20 -8.86 -0.94
N LYS A 7 12.90 -9.02 -1.23
CA LYS A 7 12.22 -8.25 -2.26
C LYS A 7 11.87 -6.83 -1.79
N LEU A 8 12.04 -6.57 -0.50
CA LEU A 8 11.81 -5.26 0.13
C LEU A 8 13.11 -4.59 0.56
N ARG A 9 14.22 -4.89 -0.12
CA ARG A 9 15.56 -4.38 0.24
C ARG A 9 15.79 -2.91 -0.09
N PHE A 10 14.96 -2.32 -0.96
CA PHE A 10 15.12 -0.94 -1.37
C PHE A 10 14.76 0.02 -0.24
N PRO A 11 15.48 1.14 -0.09
CA PRO A 11 15.26 2.08 1.04
C PRO A 11 13.81 2.55 1.18
N VAL A 12 13.08 2.68 0.07
CA VAL A 12 11.68 3.13 0.08
C VAL A 12 10.81 2.29 1.01
N PHE A 13 11.05 0.97 1.09
CA PHE A 13 10.24 0.09 1.91
C PHE A 13 10.49 0.30 3.41
N LYS A 14 11.73 0.58 3.80
CA LYS A 14 12.04 0.90 5.20
C LYS A 14 11.43 2.24 5.60
N LEU A 15 11.41 3.20 4.69
CA LEU A 15 10.76 4.49 4.94
C LEU A 15 9.24 4.32 5.10
N LEU A 16 8.64 3.49 4.26
CA LEU A 16 7.22 3.13 4.39
C LEU A 16 6.94 2.42 5.72
N GLN A 17 7.82 1.50 6.13
CA GLN A 17 7.72 0.83 7.41
C GLN A 17 7.71 1.84 8.56
N GLN A 18 8.67 2.76 8.55
CA GLN A 18 8.79 3.77 9.61
C GLN A 18 7.54 4.66 9.68
N ALA A 19 7.03 5.09 8.54
CA ALA A 19 5.82 5.89 8.48
C ALA A 19 4.62 5.13 9.02
N ALA A 20 4.42 3.90 8.56
CA ALA A 20 3.29 3.06 8.96
C ALA A 20 3.35 2.72 10.45
N ASP A 21 4.52 2.32 10.95
CA ASP A 21 4.67 1.97 12.37
C ASP A 21 4.47 3.18 13.28
N SER A 22 4.92 4.38 12.84
CA SER A 22 4.72 5.61 13.61
C SER A 22 3.24 5.97 13.77
N LEU A 23 2.40 5.60 12.82
CA LEU A 23 0.96 5.84 12.85
C LEU A 23 0.18 4.64 13.42
N GLY A 24 0.85 3.53 13.71
CA GLY A 24 0.20 2.32 14.17
C GLY A 24 -0.69 1.67 13.11
N LEU A 25 -0.35 1.83 11.83
CA LEU A 25 -1.15 1.31 10.72
C LEU A 25 -0.57 0.01 10.18
N GLU A 26 -1.36 -1.05 10.19
CA GLU A 26 -1.01 -2.30 9.52
C GLU A 26 -0.98 -2.05 8.01
N THR A 27 0.14 -2.34 7.36
CA THR A 27 0.40 -1.89 5.99
C THR A 27 1.08 -2.97 5.17
N TYR A 28 0.69 -3.06 3.90
CA TYR A 28 1.15 -4.10 2.98
C TYR A 28 1.45 -3.50 1.61
N VAL A 29 2.45 -4.05 0.93
CA VAL A 29 2.63 -3.82 -0.51
C VAL A 29 1.87 -4.90 -1.26
N VAL A 30 1.15 -4.50 -2.30
CA VAL A 30 0.26 -5.39 -3.06
C VAL A 30 0.44 -5.16 -4.56
N GLY A 31 -0.28 -5.92 -5.36
CA GLY A 31 -0.43 -5.69 -6.79
C GLY A 31 0.79 -6.01 -7.63
N GLY A 32 1.04 -5.17 -8.62
CA GLY A 32 2.06 -5.41 -9.64
C GLY A 32 3.47 -5.56 -9.10
N TYR A 33 3.84 -4.82 -8.05
CA TYR A 33 5.17 -4.96 -7.44
C TYR A 33 5.38 -6.37 -6.89
N VAL A 34 4.39 -6.91 -6.18
CA VAL A 34 4.49 -8.27 -5.61
C VAL A 34 4.63 -9.30 -6.72
N ARG A 35 3.80 -9.20 -7.75
CA ARG A 35 3.87 -10.08 -8.90
C ARG A 35 5.25 -10.01 -9.57
N ASP A 36 5.72 -8.79 -9.86
CA ASP A 36 6.99 -8.61 -10.55
C ASP A 36 8.18 -9.04 -9.68
N ALA A 37 8.10 -8.83 -8.37
CA ALA A 37 9.13 -9.29 -7.44
C ALA A 37 9.23 -10.82 -7.45
N ILE A 38 8.10 -11.52 -7.42
CA ILE A 38 8.07 -12.98 -7.46
C ILE A 38 8.64 -13.49 -8.79
N MET A 39 8.36 -12.79 -9.89
CA MET A 39 8.84 -13.13 -11.22
C MET A 39 10.23 -12.57 -11.54
N ASN A 40 10.89 -11.94 -10.57
CA ASN A 40 12.20 -11.30 -10.71
C ASN A 40 12.24 -10.22 -11.81
N ARG A 41 11.15 -9.47 -11.94
CA ARG A 41 11.05 -8.35 -12.87
C ARG A 41 11.21 -7.03 -12.13
N PRO A 42 11.91 -6.03 -12.70
CA PRO A 42 12.01 -4.72 -12.06
C PRO A 42 10.66 -3.99 -12.10
N CYS A 43 10.34 -3.31 -11.01
CA CYS A 43 9.12 -2.51 -10.91
C CYS A 43 9.36 -1.38 -9.92
N LYS A 44 8.98 -0.15 -10.31
CA LYS A 44 9.06 1.04 -9.45
C LYS A 44 7.69 1.64 -9.16
N ASP A 45 6.64 0.93 -9.51
CA ASP A 45 5.28 1.28 -9.14
C ASP A 45 4.88 0.44 -7.94
N ILE A 46 4.57 1.11 -6.84
CA ILE A 46 4.25 0.43 -5.58
C ILE A 46 2.82 0.76 -5.20
N ASP A 47 2.01 -0.28 -5.02
CA ASP A 47 0.67 -0.16 -4.45
C ASP A 47 0.73 -0.57 -2.98
N VAL A 48 0.36 0.35 -2.11
CA VAL A 48 0.38 0.14 -0.65
C VAL A 48 -1.05 0.16 -0.13
N VAL A 49 -1.41 -0.88 0.60
CA VAL A 49 -2.70 -0.95 1.30
C VAL A 49 -2.44 -0.86 2.79
N THR A 50 -3.17 0.02 3.46
CA THR A 50 -3.10 0.15 4.92
C THR A 50 -4.49 -0.07 5.52
N ILE A 51 -4.51 -0.69 6.69
CA ILE A 51 -5.74 -0.83 7.47
C ILE A 51 -5.96 0.49 8.19
N GLY A 52 -6.77 1.35 7.59
CA GLY A 52 -6.98 2.72 8.03
C GLY A 52 -6.85 3.70 6.87
N SER A 53 -6.33 4.89 7.13
CA SER A 53 -6.26 5.94 6.11
C SER A 53 -4.96 5.90 5.31
N GLY A 54 -5.07 5.55 4.02
CA GLY A 54 -3.95 5.65 3.09
C GLY A 54 -3.49 7.09 2.89
N ILE A 55 -4.41 8.05 2.98
CA ILE A 55 -4.10 9.48 2.88
C ILE A 55 -3.19 9.92 4.02
N LYS A 56 -3.49 9.50 5.26
CA LYS A 56 -2.64 9.80 6.41
C LYS A 56 -1.24 9.22 6.26
N LEU A 57 -1.14 8.01 5.73
CA LEU A 57 0.16 7.37 5.51
C LEU A 57 0.97 8.13 4.47
N ALA A 58 0.36 8.54 3.36
CA ALA A 58 1.01 9.32 2.32
C ALA A 58 1.52 10.66 2.87
N ASN A 59 0.69 11.36 3.64
CA ASN A 59 1.06 12.63 4.26
C ASN A 59 2.21 12.45 5.25
N LYS A 60 2.20 11.37 6.02
CA LYS A 60 3.28 11.07 6.97
C LYS A 60 4.60 10.83 6.25
N LEU A 61 4.59 10.07 5.18
CA LEU A 61 5.78 9.81 4.39
C LEU A 61 6.32 11.11 3.79
N HIS A 62 5.45 11.95 3.25
CA HIS A 62 5.85 13.25 2.69
C HIS A 62 6.45 14.15 3.79
N GLU A 63 5.86 14.19 4.97
CA GLU A 63 6.37 14.94 6.11
C GLU A 63 7.78 14.48 6.49
N MET A 64 8.03 13.18 6.49
CA MET A 64 9.33 12.61 6.85
C MET A 64 10.42 12.90 5.81
N LEU A 65 10.06 12.91 4.53
CA LEU A 65 11.03 12.96 3.44
C LEU A 65 11.17 14.33 2.77
N GLY A 66 10.18 15.20 2.96
CA GLY A 66 10.24 16.58 2.44
C GLY A 66 10.47 16.63 0.93
N SER A 67 11.56 17.27 0.51
CA SER A 67 11.87 17.50 -0.90
C SER A 67 12.16 16.23 -1.70
N LYS A 68 12.39 15.10 -1.04
CA LYS A 68 12.59 13.81 -1.73
C LYS A 68 11.30 13.22 -2.28
N THR A 69 10.17 13.76 -1.87
CA THR A 69 8.87 13.34 -2.40
C THR A 69 8.19 14.49 -3.13
N SER A 70 7.37 14.13 -4.11
CA SER A 70 6.49 15.08 -4.77
C SER A 70 5.37 15.51 -3.82
N LYS A 71 4.59 16.49 -4.24
CA LYS A 71 3.35 16.84 -3.54
C LYS A 71 2.42 15.62 -3.52
N VAL A 72 1.74 15.41 -2.40
CA VAL A 72 0.76 14.33 -2.27
C VAL A 72 -0.49 14.69 -3.08
N SER A 73 -0.87 13.81 -4.00
CA SER A 73 -2.14 13.91 -4.72
C SER A 73 -3.18 13.08 -3.99
N VAL A 74 -4.29 13.70 -3.60
CA VAL A 74 -5.31 13.05 -2.79
C VAL A 74 -6.58 12.86 -3.61
N PHE A 75 -7.11 11.65 -3.62
CA PHE A 75 -8.35 11.28 -4.31
C PHE A 75 -9.38 10.87 -3.26
N ARG A 76 -9.99 11.87 -2.61
CA ARG A 76 -10.83 11.66 -1.42
C ARG A 76 -12.02 10.74 -1.66
N ASN A 77 -12.63 10.82 -2.86
CA ASN A 77 -13.77 9.99 -3.19
C ASN A 77 -13.45 8.50 -3.22
N PHE A 78 -12.16 8.17 -3.41
CA PHE A 78 -11.69 6.79 -3.47
C PHE A 78 -10.88 6.39 -2.23
N GLY A 79 -10.62 7.35 -1.32
CA GLY A 79 -9.80 7.09 -0.14
C GLY A 79 -8.35 6.78 -0.48
N THR A 80 -7.85 7.32 -1.60
CA THR A 80 -6.50 7.02 -2.07
C THR A 80 -5.64 8.27 -2.14
N ALA A 81 -4.33 8.08 -2.16
CA ALA A 81 -3.37 9.15 -2.36
C ALA A 81 -2.19 8.62 -3.16
N MET A 82 -1.45 9.49 -3.80
CA MET A 82 -0.30 9.14 -4.62
C MET A 82 0.82 10.15 -4.41
N LEU A 83 2.06 9.66 -4.40
CA LEU A 83 3.23 10.52 -4.46
C LEU A 83 4.37 9.82 -5.18
N ASN A 84 5.35 10.60 -5.62
CA ASN A 84 6.59 10.09 -6.19
C ASN A 84 7.72 10.30 -5.19
N TYR A 85 8.54 9.28 -4.99
CA TYR A 85 9.72 9.34 -4.14
C TYR A 85 10.97 9.25 -5.01
N LYS A 86 11.90 10.18 -4.80
CA LYS A 86 13.16 10.23 -5.53
C LYS A 86 14.27 9.62 -4.69
N ASP A 87 14.92 8.59 -5.22
CA ASP A 87 16.09 7.94 -4.63
C ASP A 87 17.23 8.05 -5.65
N GLY A 88 18.05 9.08 -5.52
CA GLY A 88 19.05 9.40 -6.51
C GLY A 88 18.41 9.73 -7.86
N GLN A 89 18.74 8.97 -8.89
CA GLN A 89 18.15 9.14 -10.23
C GLN A 89 16.87 8.31 -10.43
N GLU A 90 16.55 7.47 -9.45
CA GLU A 90 15.38 6.61 -9.54
C GLU A 90 14.17 7.30 -8.93
N VAL A 91 13.01 7.09 -9.57
CA VAL A 91 11.73 7.63 -9.11
C VAL A 91 10.78 6.47 -8.86
N TRP A 92 10.27 6.39 -7.64
CA TRP A 92 9.27 5.42 -7.22
C TRP A 92 7.91 6.08 -7.17
N GLN A 93 6.95 5.50 -7.87
CA GLN A 93 5.56 5.96 -7.81
C GLN A 93 4.83 5.11 -6.79
N ILE A 94 4.25 5.76 -5.78
CA ILE A 94 3.59 5.07 -4.67
C ILE A 94 2.13 5.49 -4.61
N GLU A 95 1.23 4.53 -4.71
CA GLU A 95 -0.20 4.73 -4.51
C GLU A 95 -0.58 4.15 -3.15
N PHE A 96 -1.28 4.95 -2.35
CA PHE A 96 -1.70 4.59 -1.01
C PHE A 96 -3.20 4.38 -1.00
N VAL A 97 -3.63 3.20 -0.55
CA VAL A 97 -5.04 2.82 -0.51
C VAL A 97 -5.38 2.40 0.91
N GLY A 98 -6.44 2.97 1.47
CA GLY A 98 -7.03 2.45 2.70
C GLY A 98 -7.84 1.20 2.37
N ALA A 99 -7.67 0.13 3.13
CA ALA A 99 -8.49 -1.06 2.95
C ALA A 99 -9.96 -0.69 3.16
N ARG A 100 -10.81 -1.09 2.23
CA ARG A 100 -12.20 -0.65 2.18
C ARG A 100 -13.16 -1.82 2.11
N LYS A 101 -14.31 -1.62 2.74
CA LYS A 101 -15.45 -2.47 2.57
C LYS A 101 -16.54 -1.65 1.90
N GLU A 102 -16.97 -2.07 0.72
CA GLU A 102 -18.05 -1.39 0.02
C GLU A 102 -19.40 -1.93 0.49
N SER A 103 -20.31 -1.03 0.82
CA SER A 103 -21.67 -1.38 1.21
C SER A 103 -22.64 -0.39 0.57
N TYR A 104 -23.92 -0.80 0.48
CA TYR A 104 -24.96 0.04 -0.09
C TYR A 104 -26.00 0.34 0.97
N ASN A 105 -26.31 1.61 1.13
CA ASN A 105 -27.42 2.04 1.95
C ASN A 105 -28.73 1.77 1.18
N ARG A 106 -29.77 1.31 1.86
CA ARG A 106 -31.09 1.05 1.26
C ARG A 106 -31.68 2.29 0.57
N ASP A 107 -31.38 3.47 1.10
CA ASP A 107 -31.91 4.74 0.59
C ASP A 107 -30.96 5.45 -0.36
N SER A 108 -29.85 4.82 -0.74
CA SER A 108 -28.86 5.39 -1.64
C SER A 108 -28.35 4.35 -2.60
N ARG A 109 -28.16 4.78 -3.86
CA ARG A 109 -27.57 3.91 -4.90
C ARG A 109 -26.03 4.03 -4.91
N LYS A 110 -25.47 4.92 -4.10
CA LYS A 110 -24.02 5.09 -4.05
C LYS A 110 -23.46 4.15 -3.00
N PRO A 111 -22.35 3.46 -3.30
CA PRO A 111 -21.69 2.63 -2.29
C PRO A 111 -21.15 3.49 -1.16
N ILE A 112 -21.27 2.99 0.04
CA ILE A 112 -20.64 3.58 1.21
C ILE A 112 -19.27 2.95 1.34
N VAL A 113 -18.22 3.78 1.37
CA VAL A 113 -16.85 3.31 1.55
C VAL A 113 -16.48 3.43 3.02
N GLU A 114 -16.16 2.31 3.64
CA GLU A 114 -15.78 2.23 5.04
C GLU A 114 -14.39 1.62 5.16
N ASP A 115 -13.69 1.89 6.27
CA ASP A 115 -12.44 1.23 6.54
C ASP A 115 -12.69 -0.27 6.68
N GLY A 116 -11.90 -1.06 5.99
CA GLY A 116 -12.03 -2.50 5.99
C GLY A 116 -10.73 -3.17 6.44
N THR A 117 -10.72 -4.49 6.35
CA THR A 117 -9.54 -5.29 6.64
C THR A 117 -8.73 -5.53 5.38
N LEU A 118 -7.51 -6.04 5.54
CA LEU A 118 -6.72 -6.50 4.39
C LEU A 118 -7.48 -7.58 3.61
N GLU A 119 -8.16 -8.48 4.31
CA GLU A 119 -8.93 -9.54 3.68
C GLU A 119 -10.05 -8.98 2.81
N ASP A 120 -10.76 -7.93 3.27
CA ASP A 120 -11.78 -7.25 2.47
C ASP A 120 -11.17 -6.69 1.17
N ASP A 121 -10.00 -6.08 1.24
CA ASP A 121 -9.33 -5.53 0.07
C ASP A 121 -8.89 -6.64 -0.90
N GLN A 122 -8.33 -7.73 -0.38
CA GLN A 122 -7.90 -8.85 -1.20
C GLN A 122 -9.08 -9.51 -1.92
N ASN A 123 -10.22 -9.68 -1.24
CA ASN A 123 -11.41 -10.28 -1.83
C ASN A 123 -12.02 -9.42 -2.93
N ARG A 124 -11.76 -8.13 -2.93
CA ARG A 124 -12.23 -7.21 -3.95
C ARG A 124 -11.46 -7.31 -5.27
N ARG A 125 -10.27 -7.91 -5.25
CA ARG A 125 -9.39 -7.99 -6.41
C ARG A 125 -9.76 -9.18 -7.30
N ASP A 126 -9.70 -8.97 -8.62
CA ASP A 126 -10.14 -9.96 -9.62
C ASP A 126 -9.14 -11.10 -9.83
N PHE A 127 -7.85 -10.87 -9.55
CA PHE A 127 -6.80 -11.84 -9.85
C PHE A 127 -6.04 -12.24 -8.59
N THR A 128 -5.83 -13.56 -8.40
CA THR A 128 -5.14 -14.09 -7.23
C THR A 128 -3.74 -13.52 -7.05
N ILE A 129 -2.96 -13.41 -8.12
CA ILE A 129 -1.60 -12.90 -8.05
C ILE A 129 -1.56 -11.42 -7.66
N ASN A 130 -2.59 -10.64 -8.07
CA ASN A 130 -2.71 -9.25 -7.69
C ASN A 130 -3.27 -9.05 -6.29
N ALA A 131 -3.84 -10.10 -5.71
CA ALA A 131 -4.36 -10.08 -4.34
C ALA A 131 -3.30 -10.42 -3.30
N MET A 132 -2.13 -10.90 -3.71
CA MET A 132 -1.03 -11.19 -2.78
C MET A 132 -0.50 -9.92 -2.14
N ALA A 133 -0.14 -10.00 -0.87
CA ALA A 133 0.34 -8.87 -0.10
C ALA A 133 1.59 -9.23 0.70
N ILE A 134 2.54 -8.31 0.78
CA ILE A 134 3.73 -8.46 1.60
C ILE A 134 3.68 -7.42 2.72
N CYS A 135 3.77 -7.88 3.97
CA CYS A 135 3.69 -7.00 5.13
C CYS A 135 4.89 -6.07 5.22
N LEU A 136 4.63 -4.78 5.48
CA LEU A 136 5.67 -3.75 5.63
C LEU A 136 5.98 -3.41 7.09
N ASN A 137 5.10 -3.72 8.04
CA ASN A 137 5.33 -3.40 9.44
C ASN A 137 6.49 -4.22 10.01
N GLU A 138 7.24 -3.62 10.95
CA GLU A 138 8.45 -4.24 11.50
C GLU A 138 8.20 -5.65 12.02
N LYS A 139 7.11 -5.84 12.76
CA LYS A 139 6.80 -7.12 13.42
C LYS A 139 6.71 -8.30 12.44
N ASN A 140 6.18 -8.07 11.24
CA ASN A 140 5.95 -9.13 10.25
C ASN A 140 6.55 -8.78 8.88
N TYR A 141 7.61 -7.99 8.87
CA TYR A 141 8.21 -7.48 7.65
C TYR A 141 8.60 -8.60 6.69
N GLY A 142 8.11 -8.49 5.47
CA GLY A 142 8.42 -9.44 4.40
C GLY A 142 7.50 -10.65 4.33
N LYS A 143 6.58 -10.85 5.28
CA LYS A 143 5.66 -11.99 5.21
C LYS A 143 4.68 -11.83 4.07
N LEU A 144 4.56 -12.88 3.26
CA LEU A 144 3.60 -12.95 2.15
C LEU A 144 2.26 -13.47 2.65
N LEU A 145 1.21 -12.74 2.30
CA LEU A 145 -0.16 -13.16 2.53
C LEU A 145 -0.83 -13.42 1.19
N ASP A 146 -1.25 -14.65 0.97
CA ASP A 146 -1.94 -15.08 -0.25
C ASP A 146 -3.26 -15.70 0.17
N PRO A 147 -4.40 -15.02 -0.09
CA PRO A 147 -5.71 -15.51 0.34
C PRO A 147 -6.25 -16.63 -0.57
N PHE A 148 -5.61 -16.88 -1.68
CA PHE A 148 -6.01 -17.88 -2.63
C PHE A 148 -4.91 -18.92 -2.82
#